data_0583586ea6357489e696f68d9f6fd9d5
#
_entry.id   0583586ea6357489e696f68d9f6fd9d5
#
_cell.length_a   1.000
_cell.length_b   1.000
_cell.length_c   1.000
_cell.angle_alpha   90.00
_cell.angle_beta   90.00
_cell.angle_gamma   90.00
#
_symmetry.space_group_name_H-M   'P 1'
#
loop_
_entity.id
_entity.type
_entity.pdbx_description
1 polymer ?
#
loop_
_entity_poly.entity_id
_entity_poly.type
_entity_poly.pdbx_seq_one_letter_code
_entity_poly.pdbx_strand_id
1 'polypeptide(L)'
;MFLGRSATLLALSVSALLAASVGAAEQPEVADKNPQGGTDAAGEVRKVVDTFAECWNRHDMNAFAELFAPDAEFVNVVGLWWKGKDEIKRAHERTHATMFKNSRVTITDVSIRFPVAGMAIARSRWVLEGHISPEGAPLPPRRGILLTVLTHRSGTWLITDAQNTDVIEGVLSRPQ
;
A
#
# COMPACT_ATOMS: atom_id res chain seq x y z
N MET A 1 40.38 74.30 -22.51
CA MET A 1 41.89 74.15 -22.53
C MET A 1 42.19 72.69 -22.43
N PHE A 2 42.72 72.11 -23.51
CA PHE A 2 43.44 70.82 -23.66
C PHE A 2 42.67 69.53 -23.26
N LEU A 3 42.19 68.73 -24.19
CA LEU A 3 42.82 67.69 -25.04
C LEU A 3 43.40 66.51 -24.26
N GLY A 4 42.91 65.35 -24.52
CA GLY A 4 43.49 64.08 -24.21
C GLY A 4 42.68 62.90 -24.75
N ARG A 5 42.87 62.61 -26.05
CA ARG A 5 42.44 61.40 -26.71
C ARG A 5 43.33 60.22 -26.26
N SER A 6 42.78 59.09 -25.96
CA SER A 6 43.47 57.84 -26.23
C SER A 6 42.45 56.73 -26.47
N ALA A 7 42.52 56.21 -27.67
CA ALA A 7 41.84 55.02 -28.13
C ALA A 7 42.65 53.79 -27.63
N THR A 8 41.98 52.78 -27.14
CA THR A 8 42.60 51.47 -26.98
C THR A 8 41.67 50.35 -27.33
N LEU A 9 42.14 49.56 -28.20
CA LEU A 9 41.62 48.45 -28.95
C LEU A 9 40.66 47.49 -28.25
N LEU A 10 39.70 47.08 -29.11
CA LEU A 10 38.88 45.88 -29.01
C LEU A 10 39.74 44.61 -28.90
N ALA A 11 39.42 43.79 -27.93
CA ALA A 11 39.76 42.38 -27.94
C ALA A 11 38.45 41.57 -27.83
N LEU A 12 37.99 41.07 -28.95
CA LEU A 12 36.94 40.06 -29.02
C LEU A 12 37.52 38.72 -28.51
N SER A 13 37.14 38.31 -27.33
CA SER A 13 37.30 36.91 -26.91
C SER A 13 35.99 36.14 -27.20
N VAL A 14 36.05 35.32 -28.24
CA VAL A 14 35.05 34.34 -28.53
C VAL A 14 35.15 33.19 -27.52
N SER A 15 34.31 33.22 -26.49
CA SER A 15 34.14 32.08 -25.59
C SER A 15 33.23 31.09 -26.24
N ALA A 16 33.76 30.00 -26.74
CA ALA A 16 33.00 28.85 -27.20
C ALA A 16 32.28 28.20 -26.00
N LEU A 17 30.96 28.35 -25.93
CA LEU A 17 30.15 27.59 -24.98
C LEU A 17 30.08 26.15 -25.47
N LEU A 18 30.83 25.26 -24.82
CA LEU A 18 30.62 23.81 -24.96
C LEU A 18 29.32 23.47 -24.25
N ALA A 19 28.24 23.28 -25.01
CA ALA A 19 27.03 22.68 -24.51
C ALA A 19 27.29 21.19 -24.27
N ALA A 20 27.59 20.84 -23.01
CA ALA A 20 27.59 19.46 -22.59
C ALA A 20 26.12 18.99 -22.59
N SER A 21 25.77 18.17 -23.59
CA SER A 21 24.52 17.42 -23.58
C SER A 21 24.55 16.46 -22.39
N VAL A 22 23.85 16.81 -21.31
CA VAL A 22 23.51 15.88 -20.25
C VAL A 22 22.59 14.85 -20.90
N GLY A 23 23.15 13.70 -21.25
CA GLY A 23 22.36 12.55 -21.68
C GLY A 23 21.35 12.25 -20.57
N ALA A 24 20.07 12.26 -20.89
CA ALA A 24 19.05 11.73 -20.05
C ALA A 24 19.47 10.31 -19.68
N ALA A 25 19.78 10.08 -18.40
CA ALA A 25 19.98 8.73 -17.90
C ALA A 25 18.64 8.00 -18.10
N GLU A 26 18.62 7.12 -19.08
CA GLU A 26 17.56 6.18 -19.33
C GLU A 26 17.39 5.37 -18.04
N GLN A 27 16.31 5.63 -17.31
CA GLN A 27 15.96 4.84 -16.14
C GLN A 27 15.79 3.41 -16.64
N PRO A 28 16.46 2.42 -16.02
CA PRO A 28 16.25 1.04 -16.43
C PRO A 28 14.77 0.74 -16.28
N GLU A 29 14.10 0.46 -17.38
CA GLU A 29 12.79 -0.15 -17.43
C GLU A 29 12.89 -1.38 -16.52
N VAL A 30 12.28 -1.29 -15.32
CA VAL A 30 12.15 -2.43 -14.43
C VAL A 30 11.22 -3.39 -15.15
N ALA A 31 11.83 -4.20 -16.03
CA ALA A 31 11.14 -5.31 -16.64
C ALA A 31 10.51 -6.11 -15.50
N ASP A 32 9.21 -6.20 -15.53
CA ASP A 32 8.39 -7.06 -14.68
C ASP A 32 8.76 -8.52 -14.97
N LYS A 33 9.95 -8.90 -14.53
CA LYS A 33 10.39 -10.29 -14.50
C LYS A 33 9.75 -10.87 -13.26
N ASN A 34 8.49 -11.32 -13.42
CA ASN A 34 7.83 -12.22 -12.49
C ASN A 34 8.77 -13.43 -12.21
N PRO A 35 9.59 -13.43 -11.14
CA PRO A 35 10.46 -14.55 -10.86
C PRO A 35 9.62 -15.65 -10.21
N GLN A 36 9.01 -16.48 -11.07
CA GLN A 36 8.33 -17.72 -10.73
C GLN A 36 7.10 -17.61 -9.80
N GLY A 37 6.28 -16.59 -10.01
CA GLY A 37 4.89 -16.64 -9.63
C GLY A 37 4.08 -16.89 -10.91
N GLY A 38 3.84 -18.14 -11.29
CA GLY A 38 2.96 -18.47 -12.40
C GLY A 38 1.56 -17.87 -12.14
N THR A 39 0.68 -17.90 -13.15
CA THR A 39 -0.74 -17.51 -13.04
C THR A 39 -1.43 -18.12 -11.82
N ASP A 40 -0.89 -19.21 -11.29
CA ASP A 40 -1.33 -19.92 -10.10
C ASP A 40 -1.05 -19.12 -8.81
N ALA A 41 0.17 -18.64 -8.59
CA ALA A 41 0.52 -17.88 -7.37
C ALA A 41 -0.28 -16.58 -7.22
N ALA A 42 -0.55 -15.87 -8.34
CA ALA A 42 -1.39 -14.68 -8.29
C ALA A 42 -2.84 -15.02 -7.94
N GLY A 43 -3.37 -16.14 -8.46
CA GLY A 43 -4.68 -16.66 -8.09
C GLY A 43 -4.75 -17.07 -6.62
N GLU A 44 -3.72 -17.74 -6.10
CA GLU A 44 -3.65 -18.12 -4.69
C GLU A 44 -3.59 -16.91 -3.75
N VAL A 45 -2.75 -15.92 -4.05
CA VAL A 45 -2.70 -14.65 -3.28
C VAL A 45 -4.02 -13.91 -3.36
N ARG A 46 -4.64 -13.84 -4.55
CA ARG A 46 -5.95 -13.24 -4.71
C ARG A 46 -7.00 -13.95 -3.86
N LYS A 47 -6.97 -15.27 -3.79
CA LYS A 47 -7.87 -16.05 -2.93
C LYS A 47 -7.71 -15.69 -1.45
N VAL A 48 -6.49 -15.45 -0.94
CA VAL A 48 -6.28 -14.98 0.44
C VAL A 48 -6.98 -13.65 0.67
N VAL A 49 -6.85 -12.69 -0.26
CA VAL A 49 -7.51 -11.38 -0.17
C VAL A 49 -9.05 -11.52 -0.19
N ASP A 50 -9.58 -12.36 -1.05
CA ASP A 50 -11.03 -12.58 -1.14
C ASP A 50 -11.54 -13.28 0.14
N THR A 51 -10.81 -14.29 0.64
CA THR A 51 -11.13 -14.99 1.89
C THR A 51 -11.10 -14.05 3.11
N PHE A 52 -10.19 -13.06 3.13
CA PHE A 52 -10.17 -12.02 4.16
C PHE A 52 -11.53 -11.31 4.25
N ALA A 53 -12.06 -10.84 3.11
CA ALA A 53 -13.37 -10.19 3.06
C ALA A 53 -14.52 -11.15 3.40
N GLU A 54 -14.46 -12.40 2.98
CA GLU A 54 -15.45 -13.41 3.30
C GLU A 54 -15.51 -13.71 4.81
N CYS A 55 -14.35 -13.90 5.46
CA CYS A 55 -14.28 -14.13 6.90
C CYS A 55 -14.78 -12.92 7.70
N TRP A 56 -14.41 -11.71 7.29
CA TRP A 56 -14.97 -10.47 7.82
C TRP A 56 -16.49 -10.47 7.75
N ASN A 57 -17.06 -10.74 6.57
CA ASN A 57 -18.50 -10.67 6.30
C ASN A 57 -19.30 -11.77 6.99
N ARG A 58 -18.66 -12.88 7.35
CA ARG A 58 -19.24 -13.94 8.19
C ARG A 58 -19.00 -13.72 9.68
N HIS A 59 -18.19 -12.69 10.04
CA HIS A 59 -17.73 -12.45 11.40
C HIS A 59 -17.00 -13.66 12.01
N ASP A 60 -16.35 -14.46 11.16
CA ASP A 60 -15.60 -15.65 11.56
C ASP A 60 -14.13 -15.28 11.81
N MET A 61 -13.85 -14.82 13.01
CA MET A 61 -12.51 -14.38 13.39
C MET A 61 -11.54 -15.56 13.63
N ASN A 62 -12.05 -16.77 13.77
CA ASN A 62 -11.20 -17.97 13.77
C ASN A 62 -10.63 -18.21 12.36
N ALA A 63 -11.50 -18.32 11.35
CA ALA A 63 -11.06 -18.46 9.96
C ALA A 63 -10.25 -17.25 9.46
N PHE A 64 -10.61 -16.05 9.91
CA PHE A 64 -9.85 -14.82 9.63
C PHE A 64 -8.40 -14.92 10.13
N ALA A 65 -8.20 -15.40 11.35
CA ALA A 65 -6.87 -15.54 11.94
C ALA A 65 -5.98 -16.53 11.18
N GLU A 66 -6.56 -17.58 10.57
CA GLU A 66 -5.80 -18.57 9.81
C GLU A 66 -5.16 -18.01 8.52
N LEU A 67 -5.55 -16.82 8.08
CA LEU A 67 -4.89 -16.12 6.98
C LEU A 67 -3.54 -15.53 7.36
N PHE A 68 -3.25 -15.41 8.65
CA PHE A 68 -2.04 -14.76 9.16
C PHE A 68 -0.98 -15.77 9.62
N ALA A 69 0.28 -15.42 9.37
CA ALA A 69 1.40 -16.13 9.95
C ALA A 69 1.39 -15.98 11.49
N PRO A 70 1.95 -16.96 12.26
CA PRO A 70 2.00 -16.86 13.71
C PRO A 70 2.66 -15.58 14.24
N ASP A 71 3.66 -15.08 13.50
CA ASP A 71 4.47 -13.90 13.78
C ASP A 71 4.00 -12.65 13.03
N ALA A 72 2.80 -12.64 12.46
CA ALA A 72 2.28 -11.54 11.66
C ALA A 72 2.12 -10.25 12.45
N GLU A 73 2.27 -9.12 11.77
CA GLU A 73 2.02 -7.80 12.34
C GLU A 73 0.90 -7.08 11.57
N PHE A 74 0.07 -6.33 12.30
CA PHE A 74 -1.05 -5.59 11.70
C PHE A 74 -1.15 -4.20 12.30
N VAL A 75 -1.09 -3.18 11.45
CA VAL A 75 -1.39 -1.80 11.84
C VAL A 75 -2.77 -1.42 11.29
N ASN A 76 -3.68 -1.05 12.18
CA ASN A 76 -5.03 -0.66 11.79
C ASN A 76 -5.13 0.82 11.36
N VAL A 77 -6.30 1.24 10.92
CA VAL A 77 -6.58 2.59 10.38
C VAL A 77 -6.35 3.74 11.37
N VAL A 78 -6.31 3.46 12.67
CA VAL A 78 -6.06 4.45 13.74
C VAL A 78 -4.66 4.31 14.36
N GLY A 79 -3.79 3.50 13.74
CA GLY A 79 -2.41 3.35 14.16
C GLY A 79 -2.18 2.36 15.32
N LEU A 80 -3.18 1.57 15.72
CA LEU A 80 -2.95 0.47 16.66
C LEU A 80 -2.18 -0.63 15.96
N TRP A 81 -1.10 -1.06 16.58
CA TRP A 81 -0.18 -2.05 16.06
C TRP A 81 -0.26 -3.35 16.88
N TRP A 82 -0.73 -4.41 16.26
CA TRP A 82 -0.88 -5.74 16.86
C TRP A 82 0.19 -6.69 16.36
N LYS A 83 0.73 -7.48 17.27
CA LYS A 83 1.84 -8.40 17.02
C LYS A 83 1.44 -9.84 17.31
N GLY A 84 1.62 -10.69 16.30
CA GLY A 84 1.23 -12.08 16.32
C GLY A 84 -0.25 -12.32 16.01
N LYS A 85 -0.51 -13.45 15.36
CA LYS A 85 -1.84 -13.91 14.95
C LYS A 85 -2.89 -13.81 16.06
N ASP A 86 -2.53 -14.19 17.28
CA ASP A 86 -3.48 -14.23 18.41
C ASP A 86 -3.91 -12.82 18.86
N GLU A 87 -3.02 -11.84 18.82
CA GLU A 87 -3.38 -10.47 19.17
C GLU A 87 -4.25 -9.85 18.08
N ILE A 88 -3.92 -10.09 16.82
CA ILE A 88 -4.72 -9.67 15.65
C ILE A 88 -6.14 -10.25 15.78
N LYS A 89 -6.27 -11.55 16.06
CA LYS A 89 -7.55 -12.22 16.25
C LYS A 89 -8.35 -11.58 17.38
N ARG A 90 -7.79 -11.47 18.58
CA ARG A 90 -8.49 -10.90 19.75
C ARG A 90 -8.95 -9.45 19.51
N ALA A 91 -8.14 -8.66 18.79
CA ALA A 91 -8.51 -7.28 18.45
C ALA A 91 -9.73 -7.24 17.52
N HIS A 92 -9.76 -8.08 16.50
CA HIS A 92 -10.89 -8.16 15.58
C HIS A 92 -12.13 -8.77 16.25
N GLU A 93 -12.00 -9.81 17.07
CA GLU A 93 -13.12 -10.37 17.84
C GLU A 93 -13.83 -9.28 18.68
N ARG A 94 -13.07 -8.43 19.38
CA ARG A 94 -13.65 -7.33 20.19
C ARG A 94 -14.44 -6.34 19.33
N THR A 95 -13.91 -5.94 18.19
CA THR A 95 -14.57 -4.97 17.32
C THR A 95 -15.76 -5.59 16.57
N HIS A 96 -15.69 -6.86 16.19
CA HIS A 96 -16.80 -7.59 15.58
C HIS A 96 -17.93 -7.93 16.57
N ALA A 97 -17.64 -8.02 17.86
CA ALA A 97 -18.66 -8.13 18.89
C ALA A 97 -19.40 -6.79 19.14
N THR A 98 -18.87 -5.67 18.67
CA THR A 98 -19.38 -4.32 18.95
C THR A 98 -19.62 -3.51 17.69
N MET A 99 -18.66 -2.65 17.31
CA MET A 99 -18.77 -1.67 16.23
C MET A 99 -18.98 -2.29 14.84
N PHE A 100 -18.47 -3.47 14.60
CA PHE A 100 -18.52 -4.14 13.30
C PHE A 100 -19.48 -5.34 13.25
N LYS A 101 -20.31 -5.54 14.28
CA LYS A 101 -21.22 -6.70 14.36
C LYS A 101 -22.18 -6.90 13.19
N ASN A 102 -22.48 -5.82 12.46
CA ASN A 102 -23.35 -5.83 11.28
C ASN A 102 -22.61 -5.29 10.04
N SER A 103 -21.32 -5.11 10.12
CA SER A 103 -20.56 -4.53 9.03
C SER A 103 -20.31 -5.53 7.90
N ARG A 104 -20.17 -4.97 6.69
CA ARG A 104 -19.72 -5.69 5.51
C ARG A 104 -18.57 -4.95 4.86
N VAL A 105 -17.55 -5.68 4.45
CA VAL A 105 -16.48 -5.18 3.63
C VAL A 105 -16.61 -5.71 2.21
N THR A 106 -16.41 -4.82 1.23
CA THR A 106 -16.34 -5.16 -0.19
C THR A 106 -14.98 -4.76 -0.71
N ILE A 107 -14.27 -5.70 -1.32
CA ILE A 107 -13.02 -5.41 -2.05
C ILE A 107 -13.39 -4.94 -3.46
N THR A 108 -12.98 -3.72 -3.81
CA THR A 108 -13.34 -3.09 -5.08
C THR A 108 -12.23 -3.12 -6.12
N ASP A 109 -10.98 -3.29 -5.68
CA ASP A 109 -9.81 -3.36 -6.54
C ASP A 109 -8.67 -4.09 -5.82
N VAL A 110 -7.87 -4.85 -6.56
CA VAL A 110 -6.69 -5.56 -6.02
C VAL A 110 -5.54 -5.48 -7.01
N SER A 111 -4.40 -5.01 -6.53
CA SER A 111 -3.12 -5.05 -7.25
C SER A 111 -2.17 -5.99 -6.52
N ILE A 112 -1.59 -6.95 -7.23
CA ILE A 112 -0.65 -7.94 -6.68
C ILE A 112 0.67 -7.83 -7.43
N ARG A 113 1.78 -7.85 -6.71
CA ARG A 113 3.13 -7.92 -7.27
C ARG A 113 4.00 -8.88 -6.46
N PHE A 114 4.99 -9.47 -7.11
CA PHE A 114 5.93 -10.42 -6.51
C PHE A 114 7.34 -9.80 -6.53
N PRO A 115 7.80 -9.13 -5.46
CA PRO A 115 9.14 -8.51 -5.43
C PRO A 115 10.26 -9.53 -5.54
N VAL A 116 10.07 -10.70 -4.91
CA VAL A 116 10.97 -11.85 -4.95
C VAL A 116 10.16 -13.14 -4.92
N ALA A 117 10.77 -14.26 -5.27
CA ALA A 117 10.14 -15.58 -5.17
C ALA A 117 9.65 -15.85 -3.74
N GLY A 118 8.44 -16.38 -3.60
CA GLY A 118 7.83 -16.70 -2.31
C GLY A 118 7.33 -15.48 -1.50
N MET A 119 7.37 -14.27 -2.04
CA MET A 119 6.82 -13.08 -1.42
C MET A 119 5.87 -12.35 -2.38
N ALA A 120 4.71 -11.96 -1.88
CA ALA A 120 3.75 -11.13 -2.58
C ALA A 120 3.43 -9.87 -1.79
N ILE A 121 3.12 -8.78 -2.49
CA ILE A 121 2.54 -7.58 -1.93
C ILE A 121 1.20 -7.36 -2.62
N ALA A 122 0.11 -7.41 -1.86
CA ALA A 122 -1.21 -7.09 -2.35
C ALA A 122 -1.68 -5.75 -1.78
N ARG A 123 -2.27 -4.92 -2.63
CA ARG A 123 -2.99 -3.69 -2.23
C ARG A 123 -4.43 -3.84 -2.63
N SER A 124 -5.32 -3.78 -1.65
CA SER A 124 -6.74 -3.94 -1.84
C SER A 124 -7.46 -2.65 -1.49
N ARG A 125 -8.27 -2.12 -2.42
CA ARG A 125 -9.22 -1.05 -2.08
C ARG A 125 -10.47 -1.70 -1.50
N TRP A 126 -10.99 -1.12 -0.42
CA TRP A 126 -12.17 -1.63 0.25
C TRP A 126 -13.19 -0.55 0.55
N VAL A 127 -14.45 -0.97 0.66
CA VAL A 127 -15.57 -0.20 1.20
C VAL A 127 -16.13 -0.98 2.39
N LEU A 128 -16.34 -0.30 3.52
CA LEU A 128 -16.95 -0.84 4.72
C LEU A 128 -18.27 -0.13 4.99
N GLU A 129 -19.33 -0.89 5.16
CA GLU A 129 -20.69 -0.42 5.46
C GLU A 129 -21.23 -1.09 6.71
N GLY A 130 -22.31 -0.56 7.28
CA GLY A 130 -23.04 -1.16 8.40
C GLY A 130 -22.32 -1.11 9.75
N HIS A 131 -21.22 -0.38 9.86
CA HIS A 131 -20.55 -0.17 11.14
C HIS A 131 -21.23 0.96 11.94
N ILE A 132 -21.01 0.94 13.25
CA ILE A 132 -21.61 1.88 14.19
C ILE A 132 -20.54 2.56 15.04
N SER A 133 -20.89 3.72 15.62
CA SER A 133 -20.03 4.38 16.62
C SER A 133 -20.00 3.59 17.95
N PRO A 134 -19.10 3.91 18.88
CA PRO A 134 -19.09 3.31 20.21
C PRO A 134 -20.42 3.47 20.95
N GLU A 135 -21.16 4.55 20.67
CA GLU A 135 -22.48 4.86 21.25
C GLU A 135 -23.64 4.13 20.53
N GLY A 136 -23.34 3.39 19.46
CA GLY A 136 -24.31 2.59 18.70
C GLY A 136 -24.98 3.31 17.54
N ALA A 137 -24.58 4.54 17.20
CA ALA A 137 -25.14 5.27 16.06
C ALA A 137 -24.58 4.74 14.73
N PRO A 138 -25.42 4.57 13.68
CA PRO A 138 -24.95 4.20 12.36
C PRO A 138 -23.95 5.23 11.82
N LEU A 139 -22.88 4.75 11.19
CA LEU A 139 -21.86 5.58 10.55
C LEU A 139 -21.93 5.46 9.02
N PRO A 140 -21.55 6.52 8.28
CA PRO A 140 -21.51 6.48 6.84
C PRO A 140 -20.47 5.47 6.33
N PRO A 141 -20.61 4.98 5.09
CA PRO A 141 -19.62 4.08 4.50
C PRO A 141 -18.19 4.65 4.57
N ARG A 142 -17.23 3.80 4.91
CA ARG A 142 -15.80 4.13 4.90
C ARG A 142 -15.12 3.45 3.72
N ARG A 143 -14.05 4.06 3.24
CA ARG A 143 -13.20 3.53 2.19
C ARG A 143 -11.77 3.53 2.65
N GLY A 144 -10.98 2.58 2.16
CA GLY A 144 -9.58 2.52 2.50
C GLY A 144 -8.75 1.67 1.55
N ILE A 145 -7.49 1.56 1.92
CA ILE A 145 -6.50 0.71 1.25
C ILE A 145 -5.87 -0.17 2.32
N LEU A 146 -5.94 -1.47 2.10
CA LEU A 146 -5.21 -2.47 2.87
C LEU A 146 -3.99 -2.91 2.04
N LEU A 147 -2.79 -2.69 2.56
CA LEU A 147 -1.58 -3.31 2.07
C LEU A 147 -1.33 -4.57 2.89
N THR A 148 -1.10 -5.69 2.21
CA THR A 148 -0.64 -6.94 2.83
C THR A 148 0.65 -7.41 2.18
N VAL A 149 1.60 -7.86 3.01
CA VAL A 149 2.74 -8.64 2.58
C VAL A 149 2.41 -10.10 2.89
N LEU A 150 2.55 -10.95 1.90
CA LEU A 150 2.31 -12.38 2.04
C LEU A 150 3.58 -13.14 1.74
N THR A 151 3.82 -14.22 2.50
CA THR A 151 4.92 -15.15 2.24
C THR A 151 4.37 -16.56 2.02
N HIS A 152 4.98 -17.27 1.08
CA HIS A 152 4.66 -18.66 0.82
C HIS A 152 5.42 -19.54 1.81
N ARG A 153 4.72 -20.14 2.77
CA ARG A 153 5.29 -20.99 3.82
C ARG A 153 4.62 -22.35 3.77
N SER A 154 5.41 -23.41 3.63
CA SER A 154 4.93 -24.81 3.63
C SER A 154 3.73 -25.07 2.70
N GLY A 155 3.77 -24.51 1.48
CA GLY A 155 2.72 -24.70 0.47
C GLY A 155 1.51 -23.76 0.62
N THR A 156 1.54 -22.77 1.50
CA THR A 156 0.42 -21.85 1.75
C THR A 156 0.89 -20.40 1.79
N TRP A 157 0.14 -19.50 1.18
CA TRP A 157 0.34 -18.06 1.30
C TRP A 157 -0.30 -17.54 2.60
N LEU A 158 0.53 -16.94 3.47
CA LEU A 158 0.10 -16.35 4.72
C LEU A 158 0.47 -14.87 4.77
N ILE A 159 -0.41 -14.06 5.34
CA ILE A 159 -0.15 -12.63 5.59
C ILE A 159 0.86 -12.55 6.74
N THR A 160 2.00 -11.90 6.47
CA THR A 160 3.04 -11.61 7.48
C THR A 160 2.96 -10.18 8.00
N ASP A 161 2.51 -9.25 7.15
CA ASP A 161 2.35 -7.85 7.52
C ASP A 161 1.09 -7.29 6.88
N ALA A 162 0.41 -6.41 7.61
CA ALA A 162 -0.72 -5.68 7.09
C ALA A 162 -0.71 -4.23 7.59
N GLN A 163 -0.96 -3.31 6.67
CA GLN A 163 -1.13 -1.89 6.97
C GLN A 163 -2.46 -1.43 6.38
N ASN A 164 -3.37 -1.01 7.24
CA ASN A 164 -4.66 -0.48 6.82
C ASN A 164 -4.71 1.05 6.93
N THR A 165 -5.31 1.70 5.96
CA THR A 165 -5.38 3.16 5.87
C THR A 165 -6.74 3.59 5.38
N ASP A 166 -7.40 4.51 6.08
CA ASP A 166 -8.61 5.16 5.59
C ASP A 166 -8.28 6.13 4.45
N VAL A 167 -9.15 6.18 3.45
CA VAL A 167 -9.17 7.25 2.45
C VAL A 167 -10.08 8.36 2.98
N ILE A 168 -9.47 9.48 3.35
CA ILE A 168 -10.18 10.66 3.85
C ILE A 168 -10.40 11.61 2.68
N GLU A 169 -11.66 11.83 2.31
CA GLU A 169 -12.01 12.75 1.22
C GLU A 169 -11.74 14.21 1.61
N GLY A 170 -11.30 15.01 0.66
CA GLY A 170 -11.05 16.45 0.87
C GLY A 170 -9.71 16.80 1.50
N VAL A 171 -8.90 15.82 1.89
CA VAL A 171 -7.51 16.06 2.30
C VAL A 171 -6.64 16.12 1.04
N LEU A 172 -6.32 17.35 0.63
CA LEU A 172 -5.38 17.56 -0.47
C LEU A 172 -3.95 17.52 0.10
N SER A 173 -3.26 16.40 -0.10
CA SER A 173 -1.80 16.43 -0.04
C SER A 173 -1.32 17.14 -1.31
N ARG A 174 -0.88 18.38 -1.20
CA ARG A 174 -0.18 19.04 -2.31
C ARG A 174 1.18 18.38 -2.46
N PRO A 175 1.58 17.94 -3.68
CA PRO A 175 2.97 17.67 -3.97
C PRO A 175 3.75 18.97 -3.69
N GLN A 176 4.79 18.90 -2.89
CA GLN A 176 5.76 19.99 -2.72
C GLN A 176 6.70 20.02 -3.90
#